data_b622d05f01b0e10a103a482fae1f6104
#
_entry.id   b622d05f01b0e10a103a482fae1f6104
#
_cell.length_a   1.000
_cell.length_b   1.000
_cell.length_c   1.000
_cell.angle_alpha   90.00
_cell.angle_beta   90.00
_cell.angle_gamma   90.00
#
_symmetry.space_group_name_H-M   'P 1'
#
loop_
_entity.id
_entity.type
_entity.pdbx_description
1 polymer ?
#
loop_
_entity_poly.entity_id
_entity_poly.type
_entity_poly.pdbx_seq_one_letter_code
_entity_poly.pdbx_strand_id
1 'polypeptide(L)'
;MYAAPPLLETHVFAKVPVELEIRNRSTDWLEGRHHGRPTSFLEGPSFDREGNLYCTDIPYGRVLRIAPDGKFTVVAEYDGEPNGLKIHRDGRIFIADQKNGLLVLEPGDNKPKPFLVRANLERLKGPNDLVFASNGDLYFTDQGQSGHQDPTGRLIRVCADGRLDVLLNNVPSPNGLVLNADETMVFLAVTRANAIWRVPMTRGGVSKVGTFIQMSGGGGPDGMAIDEQGNIAVAHAGLGSVWLFSPLGEPLYRIASCTGGRMTTNLAYGGPERKTLFITESSTGTVITAQMDVPGRTMFSHL
;
A
#
# COMPACT_ATOMS: atom_id res chain seq x y z
N MET A 1 7.81 -7.34 26.67
CA MET A 1 7.13 -6.06 26.37
C MET A 1 8.21 -5.03 26.14
N TYR A 2 8.24 -4.34 24.99
CA TYR A 2 9.24 -3.32 24.69
C TYR A 2 8.88 -1.99 25.40
N ALA A 3 9.88 -1.15 25.63
CA ALA A 3 9.64 0.24 26.03
C ALA A 3 8.88 0.97 24.89
N ALA A 4 8.17 2.05 25.23
CA ALA A 4 7.53 2.87 24.21
C ALA A 4 8.62 3.49 23.31
N PRO A 5 8.56 3.32 22.00
CA PRO A 5 9.55 3.90 21.11
C PRO A 5 9.43 5.43 21.06
N PRO A 6 10.53 6.14 20.72
CA PRO A 6 10.48 7.57 20.52
C PRO A 6 9.47 7.97 19.45
N LEU A 7 8.89 9.17 19.63
CA LEU A 7 7.94 9.75 18.70
C LEU A 7 8.70 10.57 17.65
N LEU A 8 8.41 10.33 16.36
CA LEU A 8 8.79 11.21 15.26
C LEU A 8 7.61 12.10 14.86
N GLU A 9 7.90 13.37 14.67
CA GLU A 9 6.92 14.34 14.19
C GLU A 9 6.73 14.23 12.67
N THR A 10 5.54 14.57 12.22
CA THR A 10 5.21 14.65 10.79
C THR A 10 4.85 16.07 10.39
N HIS A 11 4.93 16.36 9.09
CA HIS A 11 4.53 17.63 8.51
C HIS A 11 3.60 17.36 7.32
N VAL A 12 2.66 18.26 7.06
CA VAL A 12 1.82 18.18 5.87
C VAL A 12 2.67 18.52 4.65
N PHE A 13 2.80 17.57 3.72
CA PHE A 13 3.43 17.81 2.42
C PHE A 13 2.41 18.39 1.44
N ALA A 14 1.25 17.74 1.31
CA ALA A 14 0.21 18.16 0.38
C ALA A 14 -1.17 17.75 0.91
N LYS A 15 -2.19 18.49 0.51
CA LYS A 15 -3.60 18.20 0.79
C LYS A 15 -4.38 18.25 -0.51
N VAL A 16 -5.32 17.32 -0.69
CA VAL A 16 -6.24 17.37 -1.83
C VAL A 16 -6.91 18.73 -1.87
N PRO A 17 -6.73 19.49 -2.96
CA PRO A 17 -7.29 20.83 -3.05
C PRO A 17 -8.81 20.79 -3.21
N VAL A 18 -9.49 21.84 -2.76
CA VAL A 18 -10.97 21.90 -2.67
C VAL A 18 -11.64 21.64 -4.02
N GLU A 19 -11.01 22.06 -5.12
CA GLU A 19 -11.48 21.83 -6.50
C GLU A 19 -11.45 20.38 -6.94
N LEU A 20 -10.67 19.54 -6.27
CA LEU A 20 -10.61 18.09 -6.50
C LEU A 20 -11.40 17.29 -5.45
N GLU A 21 -11.92 17.92 -4.42
CA GLU A 21 -12.80 17.26 -3.46
C GLU A 21 -14.13 16.88 -4.11
N ILE A 22 -14.56 15.64 -3.94
CA ILE A 22 -15.85 15.16 -4.46
C ILE A 22 -16.82 14.99 -3.28
N ARG A 23 -17.88 15.80 -3.26
CA ARG A 23 -18.81 15.87 -2.13
C ARG A 23 -20.18 15.24 -2.36
N ASN A 24 -20.61 15.15 -3.63
CA ASN A 24 -22.00 14.81 -3.99
C ASN A 24 -22.11 13.60 -4.92
N ARG A 25 -21.06 12.74 -4.98
CA ARG A 25 -21.09 11.51 -5.75
C ARG A 25 -21.25 10.32 -4.80
N SER A 26 -22.25 9.48 -5.02
CA SER A 26 -22.32 8.15 -4.41
C SER A 26 -21.58 7.15 -5.29
N THR A 27 -20.93 6.18 -4.65
CA THR A 27 -20.24 5.08 -5.31
C THR A 27 -20.45 3.80 -4.51
N ASP A 28 -20.28 2.63 -5.14
CA ASP A 28 -20.42 1.32 -4.49
C ASP A 28 -19.53 1.24 -3.23
N TRP A 29 -18.32 1.79 -3.33
CA TRP A 29 -17.39 1.81 -2.22
C TRP A 29 -17.88 2.61 -1.00
N LEU A 30 -18.56 3.73 -1.21
CA LEU A 30 -19.13 4.57 -0.14
C LEU A 30 -20.38 3.93 0.47
N GLU A 31 -21.19 3.24 -0.32
CA GLU A 31 -22.45 2.64 0.13
C GLU A 31 -22.22 1.44 1.07
N GLY A 32 -21.15 0.70 0.88
CA GLY A 32 -20.74 -0.39 1.76
C GLY A 32 -20.19 0.04 3.12
N ARG A 33 -20.10 1.35 3.42
CA ARG A 33 -19.41 1.87 4.62
C ARG A 33 -20.33 2.70 5.51
N HIS A 34 -20.28 2.42 6.81
CA HIS A 34 -21.08 3.11 7.83
C HIS A 34 -20.46 4.42 8.34
N HIS A 35 -19.24 4.76 7.94
CA HIS A 35 -18.45 5.86 8.51
C HIS A 35 -18.21 6.98 7.51
N GLY A 36 -19.16 7.93 7.44
CA GLY A 36 -19.00 9.19 6.72
C GLY A 36 -18.79 9.02 5.21
N ARG A 37 -18.89 10.12 4.49
CA ARG A 37 -18.57 10.20 3.06
C ARG A 37 -17.30 11.03 2.90
N PRO A 38 -16.11 10.42 2.85
CA PRO A 38 -14.90 11.18 2.62
C PRO A 38 -14.94 11.84 1.25
N THR A 39 -14.42 13.05 1.15
CA THR A 39 -14.30 13.79 -0.13
C THR A 39 -13.16 13.28 -1.00
N SER A 40 -12.31 12.43 -0.43
CA SER A 40 -11.18 11.74 -1.04
C SER A 40 -10.69 10.67 -0.05
N PHE A 41 -10.13 9.56 -0.53
CA PHE A 41 -9.52 8.53 0.30
C PHE A 41 -8.25 8.01 -0.39
N LEU A 42 -7.11 8.56 0.04
CA LEU A 42 -5.82 8.35 -0.62
C LEU A 42 -5.19 7.02 -0.24
N GLU A 43 -4.61 6.32 -1.25
CA GLU A 43 -3.93 5.05 -1.10
C GLU A 43 -2.77 4.89 -2.10
N GLY A 44 -2.02 3.80 -1.99
CA GLY A 44 -1.08 3.31 -2.98
C GLY A 44 0.02 4.29 -3.39
N PRO A 45 0.75 4.96 -2.47
CA PRO A 45 1.78 5.92 -2.84
C PRO A 45 2.96 5.24 -3.55
N SER A 46 3.43 5.86 -4.65
CA SER A 46 4.60 5.40 -5.41
C SER A 46 5.23 6.56 -6.16
N PHE A 47 6.56 6.57 -6.28
CA PHE A 47 7.29 7.63 -6.97
C PHE A 47 7.72 7.23 -8.38
N ASP A 48 7.63 8.19 -9.31
CA ASP A 48 8.31 8.11 -10.59
C ASP A 48 9.78 8.60 -10.49
N ARG A 49 10.52 8.51 -11.59
CA ARG A 49 11.92 8.94 -11.64
C ARG A 49 12.10 10.45 -11.60
N GLU A 50 11.07 11.20 -11.90
CA GLU A 50 11.04 12.67 -11.85
C GLU A 50 10.71 13.20 -10.44
N GLY A 51 10.44 12.29 -9.48
CA GLY A 51 10.12 12.62 -8.10
C GLY A 51 8.67 13.02 -7.87
N ASN A 52 7.78 12.78 -8.84
CA ASN A 52 6.35 12.94 -8.60
C ASN A 52 5.82 11.76 -7.80
N LEU A 53 4.99 12.06 -6.80
CA LEU A 53 4.26 11.06 -6.05
C LEU A 53 2.95 10.75 -6.76
N TYR A 54 2.71 9.47 -7.04
CA TYR A 54 1.42 8.99 -7.49
C TYR A 54 0.69 8.33 -6.33
N CYS A 55 -0.62 8.48 -6.28
CA CYS A 55 -1.50 7.79 -5.35
C CYS A 55 -2.87 7.55 -5.99
N THR A 56 -3.63 6.67 -5.41
CA THR A 56 -5.02 6.40 -5.77
C THR A 56 -5.97 7.19 -4.87
N ASP A 57 -7.18 7.36 -5.35
CA ASP A 57 -8.30 7.88 -4.58
C ASP A 57 -9.48 6.92 -4.79
N ILE A 58 -9.59 5.97 -3.86
CA ILE A 58 -10.40 4.76 -4.00
C ILE A 58 -11.86 5.06 -4.34
N PRO A 59 -12.59 5.90 -3.55
CA PRO A 59 -14.04 6.06 -3.74
C PRO A 59 -14.43 6.57 -5.11
N TYR A 60 -13.50 7.28 -5.76
CA TYR A 60 -13.81 8.04 -6.98
C TYR A 60 -13.09 7.51 -8.22
N GLY A 61 -12.43 6.35 -8.11
CA GLY A 61 -11.79 5.69 -9.25
C GLY A 61 -10.65 6.53 -9.86
N ARG A 62 -9.88 7.27 -9.03
CA ARG A 62 -8.88 8.20 -9.54
C ARG A 62 -7.45 7.73 -9.28
N VAL A 63 -6.58 8.02 -10.23
CA VAL A 63 -5.12 8.05 -10.05
C VAL A 63 -4.69 9.52 -10.04
N LEU A 64 -4.05 9.93 -8.97
CA LEU A 64 -3.58 11.29 -8.73
C LEU A 64 -2.06 11.32 -8.84
N ARG A 65 -1.50 12.38 -9.41
CA ARG A 65 -0.07 12.71 -9.36
C ARG A 65 0.10 13.99 -8.54
N ILE A 66 1.08 13.98 -7.65
CA ILE A 66 1.45 15.11 -6.82
C ILE A 66 2.89 15.46 -7.16
N ALA A 67 3.09 16.66 -7.72
CA ALA A 67 4.42 17.14 -8.07
C ALA A 67 5.25 17.47 -6.81
N PRO A 68 6.58 17.60 -6.91
CA PRO A 68 7.43 17.94 -5.77
C PRO A 68 7.04 19.24 -5.04
N ASP A 69 6.34 20.15 -5.70
CA ASP A 69 5.79 21.39 -5.13
C ASP A 69 4.42 21.18 -4.44
N GLY A 70 3.90 19.95 -4.37
CA GLY A 70 2.62 19.60 -3.77
C GLY A 70 1.40 19.78 -4.66
N LYS A 71 1.58 20.12 -5.94
CA LYS A 71 0.47 20.32 -6.89
C LYS A 71 -0.13 19.02 -7.37
N PHE A 72 -1.45 18.87 -7.21
CA PHE A 72 -2.20 17.70 -7.66
C PHE A 72 -2.62 17.80 -9.13
N THR A 73 -2.59 16.64 -9.81
CA THR A 73 -3.13 16.44 -11.15
C THR A 73 -3.87 15.10 -11.19
N VAL A 74 -5.08 15.08 -11.76
CA VAL A 74 -5.79 13.82 -12.05
C VAL A 74 -5.18 13.21 -13.30
N VAL A 75 -4.58 12.02 -13.17
CA VAL A 75 -3.97 11.27 -14.27
C VAL A 75 -4.98 10.39 -14.98
N ALA A 76 -5.82 9.73 -14.20
CA ALA A 76 -6.90 8.89 -14.69
C ALA A 76 -8.12 8.96 -13.76
N GLU A 77 -9.30 8.86 -14.35
CA GLU A 77 -10.58 8.67 -13.63
C GLU A 77 -11.41 7.65 -14.40
N TYR A 78 -11.91 6.62 -13.71
CA TYR A 78 -12.63 5.50 -14.33
C TYR A 78 -13.60 4.84 -13.33
N ASP A 79 -14.46 3.97 -13.82
CA ASP A 79 -15.33 3.16 -12.97
C ASP A 79 -14.51 2.03 -12.32
N GLY A 80 -13.98 2.29 -11.13
CA GLY A 80 -13.12 1.38 -10.38
C GLY A 80 -12.96 1.79 -8.93
N GLU A 81 -12.27 0.93 -8.20
CA GLU A 81 -11.91 1.11 -6.79
C GLU A 81 -10.39 0.89 -6.63
N PRO A 82 -9.54 1.80 -7.23
CA PRO A 82 -8.10 1.65 -7.17
C PRO A 82 -7.60 1.77 -5.73
N ASN A 83 -6.81 0.81 -5.29
CA ASN A 83 -6.21 0.77 -3.97
C ASN A 83 -4.69 0.90 -4.09
N GLY A 84 -3.90 -0.15 -3.99
CA GLY A 84 -2.46 -0.11 -4.17
C GLY A 84 -2.04 0.27 -5.59
N LEU A 85 -0.92 0.98 -5.70
CA LEU A 85 -0.33 1.40 -6.96
C LEU A 85 1.19 1.24 -6.90
N LYS A 86 1.79 0.69 -7.95
CA LYS A 86 3.25 0.68 -8.13
C LYS A 86 3.62 1.00 -9.56
N ILE A 87 4.69 1.78 -9.72
CA ILE A 87 5.24 2.15 -11.01
C ILE A 87 6.31 1.13 -11.40
N HIS A 88 6.18 0.56 -12.57
CA HIS A 88 7.14 -0.35 -13.17
C HIS A 88 8.31 0.44 -13.77
N ARG A 89 9.49 -0.20 -13.90
CA ARG A 89 10.71 0.46 -14.44
C ARG A 89 10.59 1.02 -15.85
N ASP A 90 9.61 0.57 -16.64
CA ASP A 90 9.30 1.09 -17.97
C ASP A 90 8.29 2.25 -17.98
N GLY A 91 7.86 2.70 -16.79
CA GLY A 91 6.93 3.81 -16.62
C GLY A 91 5.46 3.41 -16.56
N ARG A 92 5.10 2.15 -16.81
CA ARG A 92 3.72 1.67 -16.64
C ARG A 92 3.33 1.71 -15.17
N ILE A 93 2.07 2.06 -14.91
CA ILE A 93 1.50 2.08 -13.56
C ILE A 93 0.60 0.86 -13.39
N PHE A 94 0.94 -0.01 -12.43
CA PHE A 94 0.13 -1.16 -12.06
C PHE A 94 -0.74 -0.79 -10.87
N ILE A 95 -2.02 -1.14 -10.94
CA ILE A 95 -3.04 -0.74 -9.97
C ILE A 95 -3.75 -2.01 -9.47
N ALA A 96 -3.76 -2.19 -8.15
CA ALA A 96 -4.63 -3.16 -7.50
C ALA A 96 -6.03 -2.54 -7.34
N ASP A 97 -6.94 -2.91 -8.22
CA ASP A 97 -8.30 -2.37 -8.21
C ASP A 97 -9.26 -3.39 -7.60
N GLN A 98 -9.93 -3.01 -6.51
CA GLN A 98 -10.81 -3.91 -5.77
C GLN A 98 -12.00 -4.39 -6.61
N LYS A 99 -12.48 -3.57 -7.54
CA LYS A 99 -13.62 -3.87 -8.40
C LYS A 99 -13.21 -4.63 -9.66
N ASN A 100 -12.08 -4.27 -10.28
CA ASN A 100 -11.72 -4.69 -11.64
C ASN A 100 -10.54 -5.69 -11.71
N GLY A 101 -9.85 -5.96 -10.60
CA GLY A 101 -8.66 -6.80 -10.59
C GLY A 101 -7.36 -6.01 -10.69
N LEU A 102 -6.30 -6.59 -11.22
CA LEU A 102 -5.09 -5.83 -11.53
C LEU A 102 -5.24 -5.12 -12.86
N LEU A 103 -4.97 -3.83 -12.87
CA LEU A 103 -5.01 -2.99 -14.05
C LEU A 103 -3.61 -2.44 -14.36
N VAL A 104 -3.41 -2.03 -15.60
CA VAL A 104 -2.21 -1.31 -16.06
C VAL A 104 -2.62 -0.04 -16.77
N LEU A 105 -1.97 1.07 -16.42
CA LEU A 105 -2.07 2.35 -17.09
C LEU A 105 -0.75 2.60 -17.82
N GLU A 106 -0.81 2.68 -19.14
CA GLU A 106 0.35 2.96 -19.99
C GLU A 106 0.78 4.44 -19.85
N PRO A 107 2.08 4.74 -20.02
CA PRO A 107 2.54 6.12 -20.00
C PRO A 107 1.78 6.98 -21.01
N GLY A 108 1.20 8.10 -20.55
CA GLY A 108 0.42 9.02 -21.38
C GLY A 108 -1.05 8.65 -21.57
N ASP A 109 -1.47 7.44 -21.20
CA ASP A 109 -2.89 7.06 -21.19
C ASP A 109 -3.60 7.68 -19.96
N ASN A 110 -4.92 7.80 -20.06
CA ASN A 110 -5.79 8.23 -18.96
C ASN A 110 -6.87 7.19 -18.59
N LYS A 111 -6.79 6.00 -19.18
CA LYS A 111 -7.70 4.88 -18.92
C LYS A 111 -6.90 3.60 -18.72
N PRO A 112 -6.92 3.03 -17.51
CA PRO A 112 -6.26 1.76 -17.26
C PRO A 112 -6.97 0.61 -17.98
N LYS A 113 -6.19 -0.41 -18.35
CA LYS A 113 -6.64 -1.62 -19.01
C LYS A 113 -6.47 -2.83 -18.08
N PRO A 114 -7.32 -3.87 -18.20
CA PRO A 114 -7.14 -5.09 -17.42
C PRO A 114 -5.78 -5.73 -17.70
N PHE A 115 -5.04 -6.07 -16.63
CA PHE A 115 -3.82 -6.85 -16.67
C PHE A 115 -4.08 -8.29 -16.20
N LEU A 116 -4.73 -8.45 -15.04
CA LEU A 116 -5.09 -9.75 -14.48
C LEU A 116 -6.42 -9.65 -13.74
N VAL A 117 -7.42 -10.40 -14.16
CA VAL A 117 -8.77 -10.39 -13.54
C VAL A 117 -9.13 -11.72 -12.87
N ARG A 118 -8.32 -12.75 -13.07
CA ARG A 118 -8.52 -14.11 -12.53
C ARG A 118 -7.21 -14.71 -12.07
N ALA A 119 -7.26 -15.43 -10.96
CA ALA A 119 -6.21 -16.36 -10.56
C ALA A 119 -6.69 -17.77 -10.92
N ASN A 120 -6.03 -18.41 -11.87
CA ASN A 120 -6.52 -19.64 -12.50
C ASN A 120 -7.92 -19.42 -13.10
N LEU A 121 -8.93 -20.18 -12.66
CA LEU A 121 -10.31 -20.06 -13.13
C LEU A 121 -11.18 -19.14 -12.27
N GLU A 122 -10.72 -18.74 -11.11
CA GLU A 122 -11.46 -17.92 -10.16
C GLU A 122 -11.19 -16.41 -10.37
N ARG A 123 -12.23 -15.59 -10.29
CA ARG A 123 -12.05 -14.14 -10.27
C ARG A 123 -11.23 -13.71 -9.06
N LEU A 124 -10.46 -12.62 -9.21
CA LEU A 124 -9.89 -11.94 -8.07
C LEU A 124 -11.01 -11.42 -7.16
N LYS A 125 -10.79 -11.51 -5.85
CA LYS A 125 -11.81 -11.19 -4.83
C LYS A 125 -11.89 -9.70 -4.54
N GLY A 126 -10.81 -8.98 -4.81
CA GLY A 126 -10.63 -7.56 -4.59
C GLY A 126 -9.18 -7.27 -4.21
N PRO A 127 -8.29 -7.06 -5.21
CA PRO A 127 -6.89 -6.70 -4.96
C PRO A 127 -6.76 -5.46 -4.09
N ASN A 128 -5.77 -5.48 -3.20
CA ASN A 128 -5.53 -4.39 -2.27
C ASN A 128 -4.17 -3.70 -2.51
N ASP A 129 -3.04 -4.38 -2.34
CA ASP A 129 -1.72 -3.78 -2.52
C ASP A 129 -0.80 -4.69 -3.34
N LEU A 130 0.33 -4.14 -3.82
CA LEU A 130 1.26 -4.84 -4.70
C LEU A 130 2.70 -4.36 -4.51
N VAL A 131 3.66 -5.23 -4.85
CA VAL A 131 5.10 -4.90 -4.87
C VAL A 131 5.79 -5.67 -5.98
N PHE A 132 6.76 -5.04 -6.65
CA PHE A 132 7.65 -5.73 -7.58
C PHE A 132 8.91 -6.23 -6.87
N ALA A 133 9.31 -7.45 -7.21
CA ALA A 133 10.66 -7.95 -6.94
C ALA A 133 11.64 -7.43 -8.00
N SER A 134 12.94 -7.48 -7.71
CA SER A 134 14.00 -7.00 -8.61
C SER A 134 14.04 -7.74 -9.95
N ASN A 135 13.62 -9.00 -9.97
CA ASN A 135 13.53 -9.83 -11.18
C ASN A 135 12.29 -9.54 -12.04
N GLY A 136 11.39 -8.65 -11.58
CA GLY A 136 10.13 -8.29 -12.26
C GLY A 136 8.92 -9.13 -11.86
N ASP A 137 9.05 -10.07 -10.92
CA ASP A 137 7.89 -10.74 -10.35
C ASP A 137 7.02 -9.73 -9.60
N LEU A 138 5.71 -9.80 -9.80
CA LEU A 138 4.73 -8.97 -9.13
C LEU A 138 4.02 -9.77 -8.04
N TYR A 139 4.19 -9.34 -6.78
CA TYR A 139 3.44 -9.87 -5.66
C TYR A 139 2.27 -8.94 -5.35
N PHE A 140 1.11 -9.49 -5.06
CA PHE A 140 -0.05 -8.68 -4.68
C PHE A 140 -0.95 -9.42 -3.69
N THR A 141 -1.69 -8.65 -2.94
CA THR A 141 -2.73 -9.14 -2.03
C THR A 141 -4.09 -9.05 -2.70
N ASP A 142 -4.85 -10.13 -2.59
CA ASP A 142 -6.22 -10.21 -3.05
C ASP A 142 -7.13 -10.37 -1.84
N GLN A 143 -7.48 -9.23 -1.25
CA GLN A 143 -8.10 -9.11 0.07
C GLN A 143 -9.56 -9.53 0.08
N GLY A 144 -10.34 -9.02 -0.89
CA GLY A 144 -11.80 -9.17 -0.87
C GLY A 144 -12.43 -8.65 0.42
N GLN A 145 -13.47 -9.33 0.87
CA GLN A 145 -14.15 -9.06 2.15
C GLN A 145 -13.70 -10.04 3.26
N SER A 146 -12.49 -10.58 3.13
CA SER A 146 -11.97 -11.57 4.06
C SER A 146 -11.69 -10.99 5.45
N GLY A 147 -11.75 -11.83 6.44
CA GLY A 147 -11.51 -11.49 7.84
C GLY A 147 -11.45 -12.77 8.68
N HIS A 148 -11.47 -12.66 9.99
CA HIS A 148 -11.45 -13.85 10.87
C HIS A 148 -12.66 -14.78 10.66
N GLN A 149 -13.82 -14.22 10.28
CA GLN A 149 -15.03 -14.98 9.99
C GLN A 149 -14.93 -15.75 8.67
N ASP A 150 -14.10 -15.28 7.74
CA ASP A 150 -13.87 -15.87 6.43
C ASP A 150 -12.44 -15.52 5.96
N PRO A 151 -11.42 -16.26 6.41
CA PRO A 151 -10.03 -15.94 6.15
C PRO A 151 -9.58 -16.38 4.73
N THR A 152 -10.33 -16.02 3.71
CA THR A 152 -10.10 -16.47 2.33
C THR A 152 -9.34 -15.48 1.45
N GLY A 153 -8.72 -14.46 2.07
CA GLY A 153 -7.81 -13.56 1.36
C GLY A 153 -6.56 -14.30 0.88
N ARG A 154 -5.93 -13.78 -0.19
CA ARG A 154 -4.84 -14.44 -0.90
C ARG A 154 -3.59 -13.56 -0.99
N LEU A 155 -2.43 -14.21 -0.96
CA LEU A 155 -1.16 -13.66 -1.44
C LEU A 155 -0.85 -14.36 -2.76
N ILE A 156 -0.65 -13.59 -3.83
CA ILE A 156 -0.44 -14.12 -5.19
C ILE A 156 0.82 -13.51 -5.77
N ARG A 157 1.56 -14.32 -6.55
CA ARG A 157 2.70 -13.89 -7.35
C ARG A 157 2.38 -14.09 -8.83
N VAL A 158 2.63 -13.07 -9.63
CA VAL A 158 2.73 -13.16 -11.09
C VAL A 158 4.21 -13.10 -11.43
N CYS A 159 4.77 -14.19 -11.89
CA CYS A 159 6.17 -14.24 -12.29
C CYS A 159 6.40 -13.42 -13.57
N ALA A 160 7.61 -12.94 -13.77
CA ALA A 160 7.98 -12.18 -14.96
C ALA A 160 7.78 -12.96 -16.29
N ASP A 161 7.77 -14.30 -16.22
CA ASP A 161 7.46 -15.20 -17.34
C ASP A 161 5.94 -15.41 -17.57
N GLY A 162 5.08 -14.77 -16.77
CA GLY A 162 3.63 -14.87 -16.82
C GLY A 162 3.01 -16.02 -16.02
N ARG A 163 3.82 -16.86 -15.36
CA ARG A 163 3.31 -17.90 -14.46
C ARG A 163 2.67 -17.27 -13.23
N LEU A 164 1.57 -17.84 -12.76
CA LEU A 164 0.83 -17.37 -11.60
C LEU A 164 0.90 -18.41 -10.48
N ASP A 165 1.31 -17.96 -9.30
CA ASP A 165 1.38 -18.77 -8.09
C ASP A 165 0.46 -18.19 -7.00
N VAL A 166 -0.51 -18.95 -6.53
CA VAL A 166 -1.26 -18.61 -5.30
C VAL A 166 -0.43 -19.10 -4.12
N LEU A 167 0.24 -18.18 -3.45
CA LEU A 167 1.17 -18.49 -2.36
C LEU A 167 0.47 -18.78 -1.04
N LEU A 168 -0.58 -18.00 -0.73
CA LEU A 168 -1.48 -18.18 0.42
C LEU A 168 -2.92 -17.95 -0.04
N ASN A 169 -3.85 -18.68 0.58
CA ASN A 169 -5.29 -18.56 0.30
C ASN A 169 -6.15 -18.56 1.58
N ASN A 170 -5.53 -18.31 2.72
CA ASN A 170 -6.15 -18.39 4.05
C ASN A 170 -5.79 -17.19 4.93
N VAL A 171 -5.67 -16.01 4.34
CA VAL A 171 -5.22 -14.80 5.05
C VAL A 171 -6.43 -13.93 5.42
N PRO A 172 -6.64 -13.62 6.70
CA PRO A 172 -7.73 -12.74 7.12
C PRO A 172 -7.41 -11.27 6.83
N SER A 173 -7.84 -10.79 5.67
CA SER A 173 -7.64 -9.41 5.20
C SER A 173 -6.16 -9.08 4.92
N PRO A 174 -5.51 -9.72 3.92
CA PRO A 174 -4.16 -9.35 3.50
C PRO A 174 -4.17 -7.96 2.88
N ASN A 175 -3.17 -7.14 3.24
CA ASN A 175 -3.09 -5.74 2.85
C ASN A 175 -1.69 -5.42 2.31
N GLY A 176 -0.97 -4.44 2.87
CA GLY A 176 0.36 -4.07 2.43
C GLY A 176 1.37 -5.21 2.50
N LEU A 177 2.38 -5.16 1.65
CA LEU A 177 3.43 -6.16 1.60
C LEU A 177 4.77 -5.56 1.19
N VAL A 178 5.86 -6.11 1.72
CA VAL A 178 7.22 -5.77 1.32
C VAL A 178 8.09 -7.02 1.27
N LEU A 179 9.13 -6.99 0.43
CA LEU A 179 10.15 -8.04 0.34
C LEU A 179 11.38 -7.63 1.15
N ASN A 180 12.02 -8.58 1.83
CA ASN A 180 13.32 -8.37 2.43
C ASN A 180 14.42 -8.15 1.37
N ALA A 181 15.65 -7.84 1.79
CA ALA A 181 16.71 -7.42 0.86
C ALA A 181 17.09 -8.50 -0.18
N ASP A 182 17.10 -9.76 0.20
CA ASP A 182 17.42 -10.89 -0.68
C ASP A 182 16.18 -11.53 -1.35
N GLU A 183 15.00 -10.95 -1.11
CA GLU A 183 13.72 -11.34 -1.71
C GLU A 183 13.30 -12.80 -1.41
N THR A 184 13.82 -13.35 -0.31
CA THR A 184 13.49 -14.70 0.18
C THR A 184 12.32 -14.70 1.18
N MET A 185 11.85 -13.52 1.58
CA MET A 185 10.81 -13.32 2.58
C MET A 185 9.85 -12.22 2.15
N VAL A 186 8.55 -12.51 2.20
CA VAL A 186 7.51 -11.49 2.15
C VAL A 186 7.08 -11.18 3.59
N PHE A 187 7.09 -9.90 3.97
CA PHE A 187 6.36 -9.42 5.13
C PHE A 187 4.98 -8.93 4.66
N LEU A 188 3.95 -9.44 5.30
CA LEU A 188 2.56 -9.26 4.89
C LEU A 188 1.75 -8.66 6.04
N ALA A 189 1.15 -7.49 5.80
CA ALA A 189 0.14 -6.93 6.69
C ALA A 189 -1.13 -7.77 6.65
N VAL A 190 -1.55 -8.26 7.81
CA VAL A 190 -2.77 -9.04 7.99
C VAL A 190 -3.70 -8.22 8.88
N THR A 191 -4.46 -7.32 8.25
CA THR A 191 -5.20 -6.26 8.93
C THR A 191 -6.12 -6.80 10.02
N ARG A 192 -6.94 -7.81 9.71
CA ARG A 192 -7.93 -8.32 10.67
C ARG A 192 -7.33 -9.23 11.76
N ALA A 193 -6.11 -9.71 11.57
CA ALA A 193 -5.36 -10.36 12.66
C ALA A 193 -4.53 -9.35 13.49
N ASN A 194 -4.52 -8.07 13.09
CA ASN A 194 -3.70 -7.01 13.67
C ASN A 194 -2.22 -7.42 13.79
N ALA A 195 -1.69 -8.04 12.74
CA ALA A 195 -0.37 -8.66 12.74
C ALA A 195 0.37 -8.46 11.41
N ILE A 196 1.69 -8.51 11.48
CA ILE A 196 2.55 -8.70 10.31
C ILE A 196 2.97 -10.17 10.29
N TRP A 197 2.72 -10.85 9.19
CA TRP A 197 3.23 -12.20 8.96
C TRP A 197 4.55 -12.17 8.21
N ARG A 198 5.44 -13.10 8.55
CA ARG A 198 6.60 -13.44 7.73
C ARG A 198 6.27 -14.67 6.90
N VAL A 199 6.49 -14.58 5.61
CA VAL A 199 6.15 -15.59 4.61
C VAL A 199 7.44 -16.01 3.90
N PRO A 200 8.16 -17.03 4.40
CA PRO A 200 9.38 -17.50 3.77
C PRO A 200 9.09 -18.12 2.40
N MET A 201 9.81 -17.66 1.39
CA MET A 201 9.72 -18.13 0.02
C MET A 201 10.66 -19.32 -0.21
N THR A 202 10.17 -20.37 -0.85
CA THR A 202 10.94 -21.57 -1.22
C THR A 202 10.76 -21.87 -2.71
N ARG A 203 11.54 -22.80 -3.25
CA ARG A 203 11.37 -23.26 -4.64
C ARG A 203 9.97 -23.86 -4.90
N GLY A 204 9.34 -24.44 -3.89
CA GLY A 204 8.03 -25.09 -3.97
C GLY A 204 6.86 -24.22 -3.52
N GLY A 205 7.06 -22.92 -3.30
CA GLY A 205 6.04 -22.01 -2.78
C GLY A 205 6.46 -21.37 -1.47
N VAL A 206 5.62 -21.44 -0.42
CA VAL A 206 5.90 -20.87 0.90
C VAL A 206 6.02 -21.95 1.97
N SER A 207 6.73 -21.66 3.05
CA SER A 207 6.92 -22.63 4.15
C SER A 207 6.98 -21.92 5.50
N LYS A 208 6.41 -22.54 6.54
CA LYS A 208 6.51 -22.10 7.93
C LYS A 208 6.11 -20.62 8.12
N VAL A 209 5.01 -20.21 7.48
CA VAL A 209 4.44 -18.88 7.65
C VAL A 209 4.10 -18.67 9.13
N GLY A 210 4.45 -17.51 9.67
CA GLY A 210 4.22 -17.22 11.08
C GLY A 210 4.08 -15.72 11.35
N THR A 211 3.53 -15.38 12.50
CA THR A 211 3.46 -14.01 12.97
C THR A 211 4.87 -13.50 13.26
N PHE A 212 5.21 -12.37 12.67
CA PHE A 212 6.44 -11.64 12.92
C PHE A 212 6.23 -10.56 14.00
N ILE A 213 5.21 -9.74 13.82
CA ILE A 213 4.84 -8.70 14.77
C ILE A 213 3.35 -8.84 15.08
N GLN A 214 3.01 -8.89 16.38
CA GLN A 214 1.64 -8.76 16.84
C GLN A 214 1.43 -7.32 17.27
N MET A 215 0.50 -6.63 16.62
CA MET A 215 0.08 -5.27 16.95
C MET A 215 -1.19 -5.30 17.79
N SER A 216 -1.65 -4.13 18.26
CA SER A 216 -2.89 -4.02 19.03
C SER A 216 -3.54 -2.65 18.83
N GLY A 217 -4.87 -2.63 18.95
CA GLY A 217 -5.69 -1.43 18.77
C GLY A 217 -5.87 -1.04 17.29
N GLY A 218 -6.50 0.09 17.05
CA GLY A 218 -6.80 0.61 15.71
C GLY A 218 -7.64 -0.32 14.85
N GLY A 219 -7.51 -0.16 13.54
CA GLY A 219 -8.11 -1.02 12.53
C GLY A 219 -7.19 -2.17 12.09
N GLY A 220 -5.91 -2.05 12.37
CA GLY A 220 -4.86 -3.00 12.02
C GLY A 220 -3.80 -2.42 11.07
N PRO A 221 -2.72 -3.18 10.78
CA PRO A 221 -1.71 -2.80 9.82
C PRO A 221 -2.31 -2.69 8.42
N ASP A 222 -1.83 -1.71 7.67
CA ASP A 222 -2.28 -1.36 6.34
C ASP A 222 -1.10 -1.40 5.36
N GLY A 223 -0.78 -0.33 4.65
CA GLY A 223 0.37 -0.28 3.77
C GLY A 223 1.71 -0.38 4.50
N MET A 224 2.75 -0.82 3.80
CA MET A 224 4.11 -0.99 4.33
C MET A 224 5.19 -0.50 3.37
N ALA A 225 6.33 -0.07 3.94
CA ALA A 225 7.56 0.18 3.20
C ALA A 225 8.77 -0.36 3.97
N ILE A 226 9.88 -0.57 3.28
CA ILE A 226 11.11 -1.10 3.87
C ILE A 226 12.28 -0.19 3.50
N ASP A 227 13.23 -0.01 4.44
CA ASP A 227 14.45 0.75 4.21
C ASP A 227 15.64 -0.16 3.83
N GLU A 228 16.79 0.45 3.56
CA GLU A 228 18.01 -0.27 3.14
C GLU A 228 18.62 -1.14 4.24
N GLN A 229 18.30 -0.89 5.51
CA GLN A 229 18.71 -1.72 6.65
C GLN A 229 17.71 -2.83 6.97
N GLY A 230 16.61 -2.90 6.22
CA GLY A 230 15.55 -3.87 6.42
C GLY A 230 14.57 -3.51 7.54
N ASN A 231 14.58 -2.26 8.01
CA ASN A 231 13.55 -1.79 8.93
C ASN A 231 12.23 -1.63 8.18
N ILE A 232 11.12 -2.03 8.81
CA ILE A 232 9.80 -2.06 8.19
C ILE A 232 8.95 -0.96 8.79
N ALA A 233 8.54 0.00 7.95
CA ALA A 233 7.54 0.99 8.28
C ALA A 233 6.15 0.43 7.99
N VAL A 234 5.23 0.54 8.95
CA VAL A 234 3.88 -0.04 8.90
C VAL A 234 2.85 1.02 9.23
N ALA A 235 2.00 1.36 8.28
CA ALA A 235 0.83 2.21 8.54
C ALA A 235 -0.16 1.44 9.43
N HIS A 236 -0.68 2.11 10.46
CA HIS A 236 -1.64 1.52 11.39
C HIS A 236 -2.95 2.31 11.33
N ALA A 237 -3.81 1.90 10.42
CA ALA A 237 -5.11 2.53 10.22
C ALA A 237 -5.95 2.51 11.50
N GLY A 238 -6.65 3.60 11.75
CA GLY A 238 -7.46 3.78 12.96
C GLY A 238 -6.69 4.31 14.18
N LEU A 239 -5.34 4.30 14.15
CA LEU A 239 -4.50 4.92 15.18
C LEU A 239 -3.84 6.23 14.75
N GLY A 240 -3.88 6.59 13.46
CA GLY A 240 -3.19 7.76 12.94
C GLY A 240 -1.68 7.70 13.18
N SER A 241 -1.10 6.53 13.03
CA SER A 241 0.31 6.30 13.32
C SER A 241 0.93 5.37 12.30
N VAL A 242 2.22 5.54 12.07
CA VAL A 242 3.09 4.57 11.42
C VAL A 242 4.09 4.07 12.46
N TRP A 243 4.40 2.80 12.44
CA TRP A 243 5.41 2.19 13.29
C TRP A 243 6.62 1.81 12.44
N LEU A 244 7.82 2.11 12.91
CA LEU A 244 9.05 1.59 12.34
C LEU A 244 9.55 0.45 13.22
N PHE A 245 9.74 -0.73 12.63
CA PHE A 245 10.27 -1.91 13.31
C PHE A 245 11.63 -2.30 12.73
N SER A 246 12.55 -2.74 13.60
CA SER A 246 13.82 -3.33 13.18
C SER A 246 13.61 -4.65 12.42
N PRO A 247 14.65 -5.19 11.74
CA PRO A 247 14.60 -6.52 11.13
C PRO A 247 14.32 -7.66 12.12
N LEU A 248 14.45 -7.40 13.43
CA LEU A 248 14.12 -8.33 14.51
C LEU A 248 12.70 -8.14 15.07
N GLY A 249 11.95 -7.13 14.58
CA GLY A 249 10.60 -6.81 15.04
C GLY A 249 10.54 -5.92 16.28
N GLU A 250 11.65 -5.28 16.65
CA GLU A 250 11.69 -4.32 17.75
C GLU A 250 11.15 -2.97 17.29
N PRO A 251 10.25 -2.30 18.03
CA PRO A 251 9.75 -0.99 17.66
C PRO A 251 10.85 0.08 17.84
N LEU A 252 11.24 0.73 16.74
CA LEU A 252 12.26 1.77 16.71
C LEU A 252 11.66 3.17 16.89
N TYR A 253 10.57 3.45 16.16
CA TYR A 253 9.87 4.73 16.18
C TYR A 253 8.36 4.55 16.09
N ARG A 254 7.64 5.49 16.69
CA ARG A 254 6.24 5.77 16.37
C ARG A 254 6.17 7.13 15.67
N ILE A 255 5.55 7.17 14.50
CA ILE A 255 5.39 8.35 13.65
C ILE A 255 3.90 8.72 13.69
N ALA A 256 3.56 9.83 14.36
CA ALA A 256 2.17 10.21 14.57
C ALA A 256 1.71 11.24 13.53
N SER A 257 0.45 11.12 13.10
CA SER A 257 -0.16 12.11 12.19
C SER A 257 -0.27 13.48 12.85
N CYS A 258 0.28 14.51 12.20
CA CYS A 258 0.15 15.91 12.63
C CYS A 258 -1.22 16.51 12.37
N THR A 259 -2.06 15.85 11.57
CA THR A 259 -3.39 16.37 11.19
C THR A 259 -4.49 16.05 12.20
N GLY A 260 -4.19 15.19 13.17
CA GLY A 260 -5.19 14.58 14.05
C GLY A 260 -6.05 13.50 13.38
N GLY A 261 -5.86 13.27 12.08
CA GLY A 261 -6.49 12.18 11.34
C GLY A 261 -6.01 10.81 11.81
N ARG A 262 -6.88 9.81 11.72
CA ARG A 262 -6.59 8.46 12.23
C ARG A 262 -6.38 7.42 11.14
N MET A 263 -6.56 7.77 9.87
CA MET A 263 -6.48 6.83 8.75
C MET A 263 -5.17 7.00 8.00
N THR A 264 -4.04 6.70 8.68
CA THR A 264 -2.77 6.45 8.01
C THR A 264 -2.88 5.12 7.27
N THR A 265 -2.96 5.17 5.94
CA THR A 265 -3.32 4.00 5.14
C THR A 265 -2.11 3.37 4.46
N ASN A 266 -1.27 4.15 3.79
CA ASN A 266 -0.13 3.60 3.08
C ASN A 266 1.06 4.57 3.10
N LEU A 267 2.22 4.13 2.61
CA LEU A 267 3.44 4.92 2.70
C LEU A 267 4.48 4.52 1.64
N ALA A 268 5.31 5.50 1.29
CA ALA A 268 6.44 5.27 0.39
C ALA A 268 7.63 6.17 0.80
N TYR A 269 8.83 5.65 0.67
CA TYR A 269 10.03 6.45 0.78
C TYR A 269 10.24 7.27 -0.50
N GLY A 270 10.63 8.53 -0.35
CA GLY A 270 10.88 9.44 -1.47
C GLY A 270 11.83 10.57 -1.09
N GLY A 271 11.86 11.63 -1.92
CA GLY A 271 12.79 12.72 -1.81
C GLY A 271 14.18 12.39 -2.38
N PRO A 272 15.09 13.36 -2.50
CA PRO A 272 16.37 13.21 -3.19
C PRO A 272 17.25 12.06 -2.69
N GLU A 273 17.26 11.83 -1.37
CA GLU A 273 18.04 10.77 -0.72
C GLU A 273 17.19 9.57 -0.29
N ARG A 274 15.92 9.54 -0.68
CA ARG A 274 14.94 8.52 -0.22
C ARG A 274 14.84 8.42 1.32
N LYS A 275 15.13 9.50 2.03
CA LYS A 275 15.06 9.59 3.49
C LYS A 275 13.79 10.26 4.01
N THR A 276 12.87 10.59 3.12
CA THR A 276 11.58 11.13 3.52
C THR A 276 10.51 10.04 3.35
N LEU A 277 9.81 9.74 4.42
CA LEU A 277 8.66 8.83 4.38
C LEU A 277 7.41 9.66 4.09
N PHE A 278 6.76 9.41 2.97
CA PHE A 278 5.48 10.00 2.58
C PHE A 278 4.34 9.06 2.99
N ILE A 279 3.36 9.56 3.69
CA ILE A 279 2.29 8.77 4.32
C ILE A 279 0.95 9.35 3.86
N THR A 280 0.09 8.52 3.27
CA THR A 280 -1.29 8.90 3.00
C THR A 280 -2.10 8.90 4.30
N GLU A 281 -2.69 10.04 4.62
CA GLU A 281 -3.64 10.21 5.72
C GLU A 281 -5.02 10.50 5.12
N SER A 282 -5.80 9.44 4.98
CA SER A 282 -7.00 9.42 4.14
C SER A 282 -8.21 10.07 4.78
N SER A 283 -8.25 10.20 6.12
CA SER A 283 -9.39 10.86 6.79
C SER A 283 -9.41 12.38 6.59
N THR A 284 -8.26 12.99 6.29
CA THR A 284 -8.16 14.43 6.01
C THR A 284 -7.79 14.75 4.57
N GLY A 285 -7.58 13.70 3.73
CA GLY A 285 -7.15 13.85 2.35
C GLY A 285 -5.77 14.47 2.22
N THR A 286 -4.84 14.11 3.13
CA THR A 286 -3.49 14.67 3.15
C THR A 286 -2.43 13.61 2.87
N VAL A 287 -1.30 14.07 2.34
CA VAL A 287 -0.03 13.36 2.39
C VAL A 287 0.84 14.08 3.42
N ILE A 288 1.26 13.35 4.44
CA ILE A 288 2.17 13.85 5.49
C ILE A 288 3.54 13.21 5.33
N THR A 289 4.58 13.84 5.84
CA THR A 289 5.97 13.39 5.73
C THR A 289 6.65 13.30 7.07
N ALA A 290 7.57 12.35 7.20
CA ALA A 290 8.52 12.23 8.30
C ALA A 290 9.94 12.08 7.74
N GLN A 291 10.91 12.73 8.40
CA GLN A 291 12.33 12.54 8.07
C GLN A 291 12.84 11.26 8.72
N MET A 292 13.52 10.42 7.94
CA MET A 292 14.05 9.14 8.39
C MET A 292 15.59 9.15 8.37
N ASP A 293 16.20 8.38 9.27
CA ASP A 293 17.66 8.27 9.35
C ASP A 293 18.24 7.42 8.21
N VAL A 294 17.51 6.37 7.81
CA VAL A 294 17.93 5.39 6.82
C VAL A 294 17.14 5.59 5.52
N PRO A 295 17.82 5.57 4.35
CA PRO A 295 17.13 5.64 3.06
C PRO A 295 16.18 4.46 2.86
N GLY A 296 15.03 4.72 2.25
CA GLY A 296 14.17 3.66 1.77
C GLY A 296 14.82 2.81 0.69
N ARG A 297 14.49 1.52 0.64
CA ARG A 297 14.94 0.65 -0.44
C ARG A 297 14.54 1.22 -1.80
N THR A 298 15.43 1.10 -2.79
CA THR A 298 15.15 1.53 -4.16
C THR A 298 13.91 0.83 -4.69
N MET A 299 12.93 1.61 -5.12
CA MET A 299 11.71 1.08 -5.74
C MET A 299 11.99 0.55 -7.15
N PHE A 300 11.16 -0.39 -7.60
CA PHE A 300 11.31 -1.00 -8.94
C PHE A 300 11.26 0.02 -10.08
N SER A 301 10.52 1.12 -9.91
CA SER A 301 10.48 2.25 -10.86
C SER A 301 11.84 2.91 -11.09
N HIS A 302 12.80 2.72 -10.19
CA HIS A 302 14.13 3.35 -10.21
C HIS A 302 15.26 2.37 -10.56
N LEU A 303 14.93 1.11 -10.84
CA LEU A 303 15.89 0.07 -11.27
C LEU A 303 16.17 0.09 -12.77
#